data_e7d80e845ecee5dea25885916b8fa09a
#
_entry.id   e7d80e845ecee5dea25885916b8fa09a
#
_cell.length_a   1.000
_cell.length_b   1.000
_cell.length_c   1.000
_cell.angle_alpha   90.00
_cell.angle_beta   90.00
_cell.angle_gamma   90.00
#
_symmetry.space_group_name_H-M   'P 1'
#
loop_
_entity.id
_entity.type
_entity.pdbx_description
1 polymer ?
#
loop_
_entity_poly.entity_id
_entity_poly.type
_entity_poly.pdbx_seq_one_letter_code
_entity_poly.pdbx_strand_id
1 'polypeptide(L)'
;MIRRLLIAWMLPATVTAQAPVVDYHQHLFSPAASALVTGKPESPGINAKTLVALLDSAGIQRALVLSVAYTWGKASRAPVDNEYEHVKAENDWTAQQVAQYPDRLRAFCSFNPLKPYALDELARCSRDSALRYGLKLHFGNSDVDLDNPENVAQVRRVFEAANGYRMAIVVHLRTSIDNKRKYGADQARVFLDQILPGAPDVPVQIAHLAGSGGFDATIDAALGVFTDAIARQDPRMKNVWFDACVIVRPGMAAEQLQTVATRIRQIGVARVLYGSDAAVSPASYPKAGWAQFRRLPLSEAEFRQVAGNVAPYVR
;
A
#
# COMPACT_ATOMS: atom_id res chain seq x y z
N MET A 1 33.88 60.14 -13.78
CA MET A 1 32.59 59.36 -13.80
C MET A 1 32.90 57.92 -13.49
N ILE A 2 32.67 57.49 -12.26
CA ILE A 2 32.90 56.08 -11.83
C ILE A 2 31.57 55.36 -11.89
N ARG A 3 31.42 54.42 -12.86
CA ARG A 3 30.25 53.52 -12.94
C ARG A 3 30.40 52.44 -11.87
N ARG A 4 29.54 52.47 -10.86
CA ARG A 4 29.39 51.37 -9.91
C ARG A 4 28.60 50.22 -10.58
N LEU A 5 29.26 49.07 -10.81
CA LEU A 5 28.57 47.82 -11.14
C LEU A 5 27.85 47.30 -9.90
N LEU A 6 26.53 47.25 -9.97
CA LEU A 6 25.70 46.53 -9.01
C LEU A 6 25.72 45.04 -9.38
N ILE A 7 26.47 44.22 -8.64
CA ILE A 7 26.39 42.76 -8.73
C ILE A 7 25.16 42.33 -7.93
N ALA A 8 24.11 41.95 -8.64
CA ALA A 8 22.95 41.33 -8.02
C ALA A 8 23.29 39.89 -7.62
N TRP A 9 23.40 39.62 -6.33
CA TRP A 9 23.49 38.27 -5.79
C TRP A 9 22.11 37.58 -5.95
N MET A 10 22.00 36.71 -6.93
CA MET A 10 20.87 35.76 -6.97
C MET A 10 21.09 34.74 -5.85
N LEU A 11 20.35 34.87 -4.75
CA LEU A 11 20.23 33.82 -3.76
C LEU A 11 19.64 32.60 -4.45
N PRO A 12 20.23 31.40 -4.31
CA PRO A 12 19.63 30.19 -4.84
C PRO A 12 18.26 30.00 -4.16
N ALA A 13 17.21 29.94 -4.96
CA ALA A 13 15.90 29.56 -4.46
C ALA A 13 16.04 28.17 -3.85
N THR A 14 15.87 28.07 -2.54
CA THR A 14 15.77 26.77 -1.86
C THR A 14 14.52 26.09 -2.41
N VAL A 15 14.72 25.17 -3.34
CA VAL A 15 13.62 24.28 -3.80
C VAL A 15 13.26 23.40 -2.62
N THR A 16 12.25 23.82 -1.86
CA THR A 16 11.67 22.96 -0.83
C THR A 16 11.20 21.69 -1.50
N ALA A 17 11.67 20.54 -0.99
CA ALA A 17 11.28 19.25 -1.53
C ALA A 17 9.76 19.13 -1.50
N GLN A 18 9.15 18.97 -2.67
CA GLN A 18 7.70 18.83 -2.79
C GLN A 18 7.21 17.62 -1.99
N ALA A 19 6.26 17.84 -1.09
CA ALA A 19 5.59 16.76 -0.38
C ALA A 19 4.69 15.95 -1.33
N PRO A 20 4.49 14.66 -1.09
CA PRO A 20 3.51 13.87 -1.83
C PRO A 20 2.10 14.45 -1.71
N VAL A 21 1.35 14.44 -2.82
CA VAL A 21 -0.06 14.89 -2.83
C VAL A 21 -0.94 13.90 -2.07
N VAL A 22 -0.65 12.61 -2.19
CA VAL A 22 -1.41 11.52 -1.56
C VAL A 22 -0.46 10.54 -0.89
N ASP A 23 -0.84 10.06 0.29
CA ASP A 23 -0.26 8.90 0.95
C ASP A 23 -1.15 7.67 0.68
N TYR A 24 -0.63 6.71 -0.07
CA TYR A 24 -1.40 5.56 -0.58
C TYR A 24 -1.42 4.34 0.33
N HIS A 25 -0.80 4.43 1.51
CA HIS A 25 -0.72 3.28 2.41
C HIS A 25 -0.80 3.72 3.87
N GLN A 26 -2.03 3.84 4.35
CA GLN A 26 -2.33 4.18 5.74
C GLN A 26 -3.26 3.15 6.36
N HIS A 27 -3.10 2.92 7.63
CA HIS A 27 -3.97 2.07 8.42
C HIS A 27 -4.53 2.84 9.62
N LEU A 28 -5.81 2.67 9.88
CA LEU A 28 -6.44 2.99 11.14
C LEU A 28 -6.69 1.69 11.90
N PHE A 29 -6.71 1.77 13.23
CA PHE A 29 -6.98 0.65 14.11
C PHE A 29 -8.04 1.07 15.09
N SER A 30 -9.17 0.35 15.14
CA SER A 30 -10.10 0.50 16.25
C SER A 30 -9.43 0.10 17.56
N PRO A 31 -9.94 0.53 18.72
CA PRO A 31 -9.43 0.03 20.00
C PRO A 31 -9.42 -1.50 20.08
N ALA A 32 -10.45 -2.15 19.54
CA ALA A 32 -10.55 -3.61 19.52
C ALA A 32 -9.47 -4.27 18.63
N ALA A 33 -9.28 -3.77 17.40
CA ALA A 33 -8.22 -4.27 16.52
C ALA A 33 -6.83 -3.97 17.08
N SER A 34 -6.64 -2.80 17.70
CA SER A 34 -5.38 -2.44 18.34
C SER A 34 -5.07 -3.38 19.53
N ALA A 35 -6.05 -3.67 20.38
CA ALA A 35 -5.91 -4.63 21.46
C ALA A 35 -5.56 -6.03 20.94
N LEU A 36 -6.25 -6.47 19.87
CA LEU A 36 -6.00 -7.75 19.22
C LEU A 36 -4.56 -7.88 18.71
N VAL A 37 -4.04 -6.84 18.07
CA VAL A 37 -2.71 -6.85 17.42
C VAL A 37 -1.59 -6.72 18.45
N THR A 38 -1.78 -5.85 19.44
CA THR A 38 -0.75 -5.56 20.46
C THR A 38 -0.79 -6.51 21.66
N GLY A 39 -1.89 -7.22 21.87
CA GLY A 39 -2.16 -7.98 23.08
C GLY A 39 -2.40 -7.11 24.33
N LYS A 40 -2.64 -5.80 24.14
CA LYS A 40 -2.85 -4.82 25.22
C LYS A 40 -4.28 -4.27 25.15
N PRO A 41 -5.17 -4.62 26.08
CA PRO A 41 -6.57 -4.16 26.07
C PRO A 41 -6.72 -2.63 26.06
N GLU A 42 -5.80 -1.92 26.72
CA GLU A 42 -5.79 -0.45 26.81
C GLU A 42 -5.18 0.25 25.58
N SER A 43 -4.89 -0.47 24.50
CA SER A 43 -4.29 0.14 23.32
C SER A 43 -5.27 1.11 22.64
N PRO A 44 -4.94 2.42 22.54
CA PRO A 44 -5.90 3.44 22.11
C PRO A 44 -6.31 3.35 20.63
N GLY A 45 -5.59 2.55 19.86
CA GLY A 45 -5.77 2.53 18.42
C GLY A 45 -5.20 3.77 17.71
N ILE A 46 -5.40 3.83 16.40
CA ILE A 46 -5.02 4.98 15.56
C ILE A 46 -6.26 5.43 14.81
N ASN A 47 -6.77 6.62 15.12
CA ASN A 47 -7.98 7.17 14.53
C ASN A 47 -7.68 8.20 13.42
N ALA A 48 -8.74 8.62 12.70
CA ALA A 48 -8.62 9.57 11.59
C ALA A 48 -8.05 10.93 12.02
N LYS A 49 -8.39 11.44 13.20
CA LYS A 49 -7.86 12.72 13.72
C LYS A 49 -6.33 12.67 13.86
N THR A 50 -5.81 11.58 14.42
CA THR A 50 -4.36 11.36 14.55
C THR A 50 -3.70 11.30 13.18
N LEU A 51 -4.28 10.53 12.24
CA LEU A 51 -3.74 10.43 10.88
C LEU A 51 -3.72 11.78 10.18
N VAL A 52 -4.82 12.55 10.23
CA VAL A 52 -4.89 13.88 9.58
C VAL A 52 -3.82 14.82 10.14
N ALA A 53 -3.59 14.82 11.47
CA ALA A 53 -2.51 15.62 12.06
C ALA A 53 -1.11 15.21 11.55
N LEU A 54 -0.86 13.91 11.33
CA LEU A 54 0.39 13.43 10.74
C LEU A 54 0.53 13.87 9.28
N LEU A 55 -0.53 13.82 8.49
CA LEU A 55 -0.56 14.29 7.10
C LEU A 55 -0.29 15.79 7.03
N ASP A 56 -0.94 16.59 7.88
CA ASP A 56 -0.75 18.04 7.94
C ASP A 56 0.70 18.40 8.26
N SER A 57 1.32 17.70 9.23
CA SER A 57 2.72 17.88 9.58
C SER A 57 3.68 17.59 8.43
N ALA A 58 3.26 16.77 7.46
CA ALA A 58 4.03 16.38 6.29
C ALA A 58 3.69 17.20 5.03
N GLY A 59 2.65 18.06 5.08
CA GLY A 59 2.14 18.79 3.91
C GLY A 59 1.43 17.90 2.90
N ILE A 60 0.94 16.72 3.32
CA ILE A 60 0.23 15.75 2.47
C ILE A 60 -1.28 16.04 2.53
N GLN A 61 -1.90 16.16 1.35
CA GLN A 61 -3.28 16.60 1.25
C GLN A 61 -4.29 15.49 1.53
N ARG A 62 -4.03 14.26 1.07
CA ARG A 62 -4.97 13.13 1.14
C ARG A 62 -4.28 11.85 1.51
N ALA A 63 -5.04 10.89 1.99
CA ALA A 63 -4.55 9.53 2.20
C ALA A 63 -5.58 8.46 1.82
N LEU A 64 -5.06 7.31 1.38
CA LEU A 64 -5.80 6.08 1.25
C LEU A 64 -5.67 5.28 2.55
N VAL A 65 -6.80 5.03 3.20
CA VAL A 65 -6.91 4.24 4.42
C VAL A 65 -7.29 2.82 4.08
N LEU A 66 -6.44 1.89 4.41
CA LEU A 66 -6.60 0.46 4.15
C LEU A 66 -7.06 -0.19 5.46
N SER A 67 -8.32 -0.66 5.50
CA SER A 67 -8.84 -1.35 6.69
C SER A 67 -7.96 -2.53 7.09
N VAL A 68 -7.87 -2.76 8.40
CA VAL A 68 -7.09 -3.87 8.99
C VAL A 68 -7.97 -5.06 9.37
N ALA A 69 -9.21 -5.12 8.89
CA ALA A 69 -10.16 -6.17 9.24
C ALA A 69 -9.66 -7.59 8.93
N TYR A 70 -8.73 -7.76 7.97
CA TYR A 70 -8.05 -9.04 7.74
C TYR A 70 -7.34 -9.60 8.97
N THR A 71 -6.99 -8.75 9.95
CA THR A 71 -6.30 -9.18 11.17
C THR A 71 -7.15 -10.09 12.05
N TRP A 72 -8.46 -9.97 11.99
CA TRP A 72 -9.39 -10.84 12.72
C TRP A 72 -9.36 -12.28 12.20
N GLY A 73 -9.24 -12.46 10.88
CA GLY A 73 -9.12 -13.76 10.22
C GLY A 73 -7.68 -14.25 10.06
N LYS A 74 -6.70 -13.75 10.82
CA LYS A 74 -5.30 -14.15 10.70
C LYS A 74 -5.12 -15.62 11.12
N ALA A 75 -4.68 -16.48 10.18
CA ALA A 75 -4.59 -17.92 10.37
C ALA A 75 -3.58 -18.36 11.45
N SER A 76 -2.53 -17.56 11.69
CA SER A 76 -1.51 -17.84 12.74
C SER A 76 -1.97 -17.46 14.15
N ARG A 77 -3.17 -16.91 14.31
CA ARG A 77 -3.76 -16.55 15.58
C ARG A 77 -4.80 -17.60 16.02
N ALA A 78 -5.02 -17.75 17.32
CA ALA A 78 -6.14 -18.54 17.80
C ALA A 78 -7.46 -18.03 17.19
N PRO A 79 -8.39 -18.93 16.84
CA PRO A 79 -9.71 -18.54 16.35
C PRO A 79 -10.39 -17.55 17.30
N VAL A 80 -11.06 -16.57 16.73
CA VAL A 80 -11.82 -15.57 17.48
C VAL A 80 -13.31 -15.89 17.31
N ASP A 81 -14.04 -15.93 18.42
CA ASP A 81 -15.49 -16.11 18.37
C ASP A 81 -16.14 -14.98 17.56
N ASN A 82 -17.14 -15.33 16.76
CA ASN A 82 -17.84 -14.39 15.90
C ASN A 82 -16.87 -13.58 14.98
N GLU A 83 -15.84 -14.23 14.45
CA GLU A 83 -14.80 -13.61 13.61
C GLU A 83 -15.39 -12.66 12.55
N TYR A 84 -16.44 -13.10 11.84
CA TYR A 84 -17.04 -12.30 10.77
C TYR A 84 -17.71 -11.02 11.30
N GLU A 85 -18.33 -11.05 12.48
CA GLU A 85 -18.89 -9.84 13.10
C GLU A 85 -17.78 -8.81 13.43
N HIS A 86 -16.63 -9.28 13.89
CA HIS A 86 -15.48 -8.41 14.13
C HIS A 86 -14.91 -7.83 12.83
N VAL A 87 -14.86 -8.61 11.75
CA VAL A 87 -14.44 -8.13 10.43
C VAL A 87 -15.36 -7.00 9.94
N LYS A 88 -16.68 -7.21 10.03
CA LYS A 88 -17.66 -6.17 9.68
C LYS A 88 -17.50 -4.92 10.54
N ALA A 89 -17.41 -5.10 11.85
CA ALA A 89 -17.27 -3.99 12.79
C ALA A 89 -16.00 -3.15 12.53
N GLU A 90 -14.87 -3.76 12.16
CA GLU A 90 -13.64 -3.04 11.84
C GLU A 90 -13.74 -2.28 10.52
N ASN A 91 -14.36 -2.88 9.50
CA ASN A 91 -14.64 -2.18 8.24
C ASN A 91 -15.60 -0.99 8.46
N ASP A 92 -16.68 -1.18 9.22
CA ASP A 92 -17.66 -0.15 9.53
C ASP A 92 -17.04 0.99 10.37
N TRP A 93 -16.18 0.63 11.33
CA TRP A 93 -15.43 1.62 12.10
C TRP A 93 -14.49 2.43 11.20
N THR A 94 -13.77 1.77 10.28
CA THR A 94 -12.91 2.45 9.30
C THR A 94 -13.73 3.43 8.43
N ALA A 95 -14.91 2.99 7.94
CA ALA A 95 -15.83 3.82 7.18
C ALA A 95 -16.27 5.07 7.98
N GLN A 96 -16.65 4.89 9.25
CA GLN A 96 -17.06 5.99 10.14
C GLN A 96 -15.90 6.97 10.40
N GLN A 97 -14.66 6.47 10.52
CA GLN A 97 -13.50 7.34 10.70
C GLN A 97 -13.25 8.22 9.48
N VAL A 98 -13.22 7.65 8.27
CA VAL A 98 -12.94 8.43 7.06
C VAL A 98 -14.08 9.38 6.70
N ALA A 99 -15.32 9.06 7.05
CA ALA A 99 -16.48 9.92 6.85
C ALA A 99 -16.38 11.27 7.59
N GLN A 100 -15.54 11.36 8.64
CA GLN A 100 -15.27 12.63 9.35
C GLN A 100 -14.38 13.58 8.53
N TYR A 101 -13.65 13.07 7.52
CA TYR A 101 -12.70 13.83 6.70
C TYR A 101 -12.83 13.45 5.22
N PRO A 102 -14.01 13.66 4.59
CA PRO A 102 -14.32 13.11 3.26
C PRO A 102 -13.43 13.67 2.13
N ASP A 103 -12.91 14.90 2.29
CA ASP A 103 -12.00 15.52 1.33
C ASP A 103 -10.54 15.11 1.52
N ARG A 104 -10.21 14.45 2.64
CA ARG A 104 -8.86 14.10 3.05
C ARG A 104 -8.59 12.61 3.00
N LEU A 105 -9.58 11.78 3.33
CA LEU A 105 -9.42 10.34 3.53
C LEU A 105 -10.38 9.55 2.64
N ARG A 106 -9.86 8.47 2.05
CA ARG A 106 -10.63 7.45 1.33
C ARG A 106 -10.33 6.09 1.92
N ALA A 107 -11.36 5.28 2.15
CA ALA A 107 -11.20 3.95 2.73
C ALA A 107 -11.30 2.83 1.68
N PHE A 108 -10.53 1.77 1.91
CA PHE A 108 -10.70 0.47 1.28
C PHE A 108 -11.09 -0.56 2.33
N CYS A 109 -12.06 -1.40 1.96
CA CYS A 109 -12.52 -2.55 2.72
C CYS A 109 -11.41 -3.62 2.85
N SER A 110 -11.50 -4.50 3.86
CA SER A 110 -10.53 -5.58 4.02
C SER A 110 -11.13 -6.80 4.69
N PHE A 111 -10.60 -7.97 4.35
CA PHE A 111 -10.89 -9.27 4.96
C PHE A 111 -9.81 -10.28 4.57
N ASN A 112 -9.83 -11.47 5.19
CA ASN A 112 -9.03 -12.60 4.74
C ASN A 112 -9.72 -13.28 3.52
N PRO A 113 -9.08 -13.31 2.33
CA PRO A 113 -9.70 -13.82 1.10
C PRO A 113 -9.98 -15.33 1.13
N LEU A 114 -9.38 -16.09 2.06
CA LEU A 114 -9.55 -17.54 2.17
C LEU A 114 -10.73 -17.95 3.05
N LYS A 115 -11.39 -16.98 3.72
CA LYS A 115 -12.51 -17.27 4.60
C LYS A 115 -13.83 -17.46 3.84
N PRO A 116 -14.75 -18.30 4.33
CA PRO A 116 -16.03 -18.55 3.67
C PRO A 116 -16.85 -17.27 3.42
N TYR A 117 -16.76 -16.28 4.32
CA TYR A 117 -17.50 -15.02 4.23
C TYR A 117 -16.84 -13.98 3.28
N ALA A 118 -15.70 -14.29 2.64
CA ALA A 118 -14.92 -13.31 1.89
C ALA A 118 -15.74 -12.61 0.77
N LEU A 119 -16.50 -13.37 0.00
CA LEU A 119 -17.31 -12.81 -1.08
C LEU A 119 -18.54 -12.06 -0.56
N ASP A 120 -19.13 -12.50 0.55
CA ASP A 120 -20.25 -11.83 1.20
C ASP A 120 -19.81 -10.45 1.76
N GLU A 121 -18.63 -10.40 2.40
CA GLU A 121 -18.08 -9.15 2.90
C GLU A 121 -17.71 -8.19 1.75
N LEU A 122 -17.12 -8.71 0.67
CA LEU A 122 -16.85 -7.90 -0.52
C LEU A 122 -18.14 -7.31 -1.10
N ALA A 123 -19.19 -8.12 -1.22
CA ALA A 123 -20.50 -7.67 -1.69
C ALA A 123 -21.12 -6.64 -0.75
N ARG A 124 -20.95 -6.76 0.58
CA ARG A 124 -21.39 -5.78 1.57
C ARG A 124 -20.63 -4.46 1.40
N CYS A 125 -19.30 -4.51 1.34
CA CYS A 125 -18.46 -3.34 1.15
C CYS A 125 -18.76 -2.60 -0.16
N SER A 126 -19.07 -3.32 -1.25
CA SER A 126 -19.37 -2.70 -2.54
C SER A 126 -20.62 -1.81 -2.53
N ARG A 127 -21.51 -2.02 -1.55
CA ARG A 127 -22.73 -1.21 -1.35
C ARG A 127 -22.56 -0.08 -0.33
N ASP A 128 -21.48 -0.10 0.45
CA ASP A 128 -21.20 0.94 1.44
C ASP A 128 -20.62 2.19 0.76
N SER A 129 -21.11 3.37 1.11
CA SER A 129 -20.76 4.63 0.48
C SER A 129 -19.28 5.02 0.68
N ALA A 130 -18.65 4.59 1.77
CA ALA A 130 -17.26 4.90 2.11
C ALA A 130 -16.28 3.80 1.66
N LEU A 131 -16.70 2.52 1.62
CA LEU A 131 -15.84 1.37 1.37
C LEU A 131 -15.85 0.87 -0.09
N ARG A 132 -16.86 1.23 -0.87
CA ARG A 132 -17.08 0.74 -2.26
C ARG A 132 -15.96 1.04 -3.24
N TYR A 133 -14.98 1.83 -2.87
CA TYR A 133 -13.92 2.28 -3.76
C TYR A 133 -12.81 1.26 -3.95
N GLY A 134 -12.65 0.34 -3.01
CA GLY A 134 -11.60 -0.66 -3.13
C GLY A 134 -11.51 -1.65 -1.99
N LEU A 135 -10.61 -2.60 -2.21
CA LEU A 135 -10.33 -3.73 -1.36
C LEU A 135 -8.85 -3.79 -1.00
N LYS A 136 -8.53 -3.97 0.27
CA LYS A 136 -7.19 -4.32 0.76
C LYS A 136 -7.11 -5.81 1.05
N LEU A 137 -6.14 -6.48 0.44
CA LEU A 137 -5.78 -7.86 0.76
C LEU A 137 -4.36 -7.92 1.34
N HIS A 138 -4.15 -8.79 2.31
CA HIS A 138 -2.85 -8.99 2.94
C HIS A 138 -2.50 -10.47 2.95
N PHE A 139 -1.82 -10.95 1.91
CA PHE A 139 -1.57 -12.38 1.71
C PHE A 139 -0.81 -13.02 2.88
N GLY A 140 0.23 -12.37 3.39
CA GLY A 140 0.98 -12.91 4.51
C GLY A 140 0.15 -13.06 5.81
N ASN A 141 -0.68 -12.08 6.17
CA ASN A 141 -1.55 -12.17 7.35
C ASN A 141 -2.74 -13.12 7.13
N SER A 142 -3.15 -13.33 5.90
CA SER A 142 -4.24 -14.24 5.53
C SER A 142 -3.77 -15.67 5.29
N ASP A 143 -2.48 -15.94 5.44
CA ASP A 143 -1.85 -17.24 5.18
C ASP A 143 -2.07 -17.78 3.76
N VAL A 144 -2.16 -16.88 2.78
CA VAL A 144 -2.28 -17.26 1.37
C VAL A 144 -1.02 -17.98 0.93
N ASP A 145 -1.17 -19.19 0.41
CA ASP A 145 -0.12 -19.98 -0.20
C ASP A 145 -0.25 -19.92 -1.72
N LEU A 146 0.66 -19.25 -2.40
CA LEU A 146 0.64 -19.15 -3.85
C LEU A 146 1.14 -20.43 -4.56
N ASP A 147 1.70 -21.38 -3.81
CA ASP A 147 2.01 -22.72 -4.31
C ASP A 147 0.79 -23.68 -4.17
N ASN A 148 -0.29 -23.26 -3.48
CA ASN A 148 -1.52 -24.02 -3.33
C ASN A 148 -2.57 -23.58 -4.37
N PRO A 149 -2.96 -24.46 -5.32
CA PRO A 149 -3.93 -24.10 -6.37
C PRO A 149 -5.31 -23.68 -5.84
N GLU A 150 -5.76 -24.24 -4.70
CA GLU A 150 -7.05 -23.88 -4.10
C GLU A 150 -7.03 -22.45 -3.56
N ASN A 151 -5.92 -22.04 -2.90
CA ASN A 151 -5.74 -20.67 -2.45
C ASN A 151 -5.70 -19.71 -3.64
N VAL A 152 -4.96 -20.05 -4.70
CA VAL A 152 -4.88 -19.26 -5.93
C VAL A 152 -6.27 -19.10 -6.56
N ALA A 153 -7.02 -20.17 -6.70
CA ALA A 153 -8.38 -20.13 -7.25
C ALA A 153 -9.33 -19.29 -6.39
N GLN A 154 -9.24 -19.38 -5.05
CA GLN A 154 -10.08 -18.59 -4.15
C GLN A 154 -9.73 -17.10 -4.22
N VAL A 155 -8.44 -16.73 -4.19
CA VAL A 155 -7.99 -15.34 -4.34
C VAL A 155 -8.40 -14.78 -5.71
N ARG A 156 -8.26 -15.57 -6.78
CA ARG A 156 -8.73 -15.18 -8.12
C ARG A 156 -10.23 -14.86 -8.13
N ARG A 157 -11.09 -15.67 -7.50
CA ARG A 157 -12.53 -15.39 -7.38
C ARG A 157 -12.79 -14.04 -6.68
N VAL A 158 -12.00 -13.70 -5.66
CA VAL A 158 -12.11 -12.39 -4.99
C VAL A 158 -11.72 -11.26 -5.94
N PHE A 159 -10.66 -11.43 -6.76
CA PHE A 159 -10.26 -10.46 -7.78
C PHE A 159 -11.37 -10.28 -8.84
N GLU A 160 -11.94 -11.37 -9.35
CA GLU A 160 -13.03 -11.34 -10.32
C GLU A 160 -14.27 -10.62 -9.76
N ALA A 161 -14.64 -10.89 -8.52
CA ALA A 161 -15.75 -10.20 -7.86
C ALA A 161 -15.47 -8.71 -7.63
N ALA A 162 -14.25 -8.33 -7.19
CA ALA A 162 -13.84 -6.94 -7.04
C ALA A 162 -13.88 -6.21 -8.40
N ASN A 163 -13.42 -6.86 -9.48
CA ASN A 163 -13.51 -6.32 -10.84
C ASN A 163 -14.98 -6.08 -11.24
N GLY A 164 -15.86 -7.02 -10.97
CA GLY A 164 -17.31 -6.91 -11.24
C GLY A 164 -17.96 -5.74 -10.47
N TYR A 165 -17.52 -5.47 -9.25
CA TYR A 165 -17.97 -4.33 -8.43
C TYR A 165 -17.23 -3.04 -8.74
N ARG A 166 -16.26 -3.03 -9.67
CA ARG A 166 -15.40 -1.88 -10.02
C ARG A 166 -14.60 -1.34 -8.82
N MET A 167 -14.23 -2.20 -7.91
CA MET A 167 -13.42 -1.89 -6.73
C MET A 167 -11.93 -2.04 -7.07
N ALA A 168 -11.13 -1.00 -6.84
CA ALA A 168 -9.67 -1.10 -6.94
C ALA A 168 -9.13 -2.07 -5.89
N ILE A 169 -7.96 -2.68 -6.15
CA ILE A 169 -7.37 -3.66 -5.22
C ILE A 169 -5.99 -3.18 -4.78
N VAL A 170 -5.75 -3.13 -3.47
CA VAL A 170 -4.40 -3.01 -2.90
C VAL A 170 -4.01 -4.36 -2.30
N VAL A 171 -2.92 -4.93 -2.78
CA VAL A 171 -2.45 -6.23 -2.33
C VAL A 171 -1.06 -6.16 -1.69
N HIS A 172 -0.97 -6.58 -0.42
CA HIS A 172 0.31 -6.96 0.19
C HIS A 172 0.63 -8.38 -0.30
N LEU A 173 1.42 -8.44 -1.37
CA LEU A 173 1.64 -9.66 -2.14
C LEU A 173 2.54 -10.67 -1.41
N ARG A 174 3.56 -10.19 -0.66
CA ARG A 174 4.49 -11.08 0.03
C ARG A 174 3.75 -12.01 1.00
N THR A 175 3.78 -13.30 0.71
CA THR A 175 3.11 -14.35 1.50
C THR A 175 3.86 -14.71 2.76
N SER A 176 5.20 -14.55 2.76
CA SER A 176 6.05 -14.86 3.91
C SER A 176 6.17 -13.67 4.84
N ILE A 177 5.50 -13.71 6.01
CA ILE A 177 5.77 -12.76 7.11
C ILE A 177 6.80 -13.32 8.06
N ASP A 178 6.65 -14.58 8.47
CA ASP A 178 7.52 -15.28 9.42
C ASP A 178 8.36 -16.37 8.74
N ASN A 179 8.73 -16.18 7.48
CA ASN A 179 9.41 -17.17 6.61
C ASN A 179 8.70 -18.54 6.52
N LYS A 180 7.40 -18.58 6.80
CA LYS A 180 6.62 -19.81 6.77
C LYS A 180 6.14 -20.21 5.39
N ARG A 181 6.04 -19.24 4.47
CA ARG A 181 5.61 -19.45 3.08
C ARG A 181 6.73 -19.04 2.14
N LYS A 182 6.86 -19.74 1.04
CA LYS A 182 7.76 -19.33 -0.03
C LYS A 182 7.30 -18.01 -0.62
N TYR A 183 8.25 -17.19 -1.00
CA TYR A 183 8.01 -15.97 -1.76
C TYR A 183 9.23 -15.64 -2.63
N GLY A 184 8.98 -15.15 -3.83
CA GLY A 184 10.02 -14.79 -4.80
C GLY A 184 9.45 -14.72 -6.21
N ALA A 185 10.30 -14.97 -7.21
CA ALA A 185 9.91 -14.89 -8.62
C ALA A 185 8.77 -15.85 -8.99
N ASP A 186 8.78 -17.08 -8.47
CA ASP A 186 7.77 -18.07 -8.83
C ASP A 186 6.37 -17.67 -8.33
N GLN A 187 6.26 -17.20 -7.08
CA GLN A 187 5.00 -16.74 -6.52
C GLN A 187 4.54 -15.43 -7.19
N ALA A 188 5.46 -14.55 -7.58
CA ALA A 188 5.12 -13.37 -8.39
C ALA A 188 4.59 -13.75 -9.78
N ARG A 189 5.13 -14.81 -10.42
CA ARG A 189 4.59 -15.36 -11.68
C ARG A 189 3.19 -15.93 -11.48
N VAL A 190 2.95 -16.72 -10.43
CA VAL A 190 1.60 -17.24 -10.12
C VAL A 190 0.62 -16.09 -9.97
N PHE A 191 0.98 -15.02 -9.26
CA PHE A 191 0.13 -13.84 -9.15
C PHE A 191 -0.14 -13.19 -10.51
N LEU A 192 0.90 -12.93 -11.30
CA LEU A 192 0.81 -12.31 -12.62
C LEU A 192 -0.03 -13.16 -13.60
N ASP A 193 0.17 -14.48 -13.60
CA ASP A 193 -0.40 -15.36 -14.60
C ASP A 193 -1.79 -15.88 -14.24
N GLN A 194 -2.08 -16.07 -12.95
CA GLN A 194 -3.29 -16.77 -12.52
C GLN A 194 -4.26 -15.87 -11.72
N ILE A 195 -3.79 -14.88 -10.96
CA ILE A 195 -4.64 -14.05 -10.10
C ILE A 195 -4.96 -12.72 -10.76
N LEU A 196 -3.95 -11.98 -11.21
CA LEU A 196 -4.11 -10.64 -11.78
C LEU A 196 -5.10 -10.60 -12.97
N PRO A 197 -5.16 -11.61 -13.87
CA PRO A 197 -6.16 -11.65 -14.94
C PRO A 197 -7.63 -11.68 -14.47
N GLY A 198 -7.89 -11.94 -13.19
CA GLY A 198 -9.22 -11.82 -12.60
C GLY A 198 -9.70 -10.35 -12.43
N ALA A 199 -8.81 -9.38 -12.53
CA ALA A 199 -9.15 -7.97 -12.35
C ALA A 199 -8.60 -7.07 -13.48
N PRO A 200 -9.00 -7.29 -14.75
CA PRO A 200 -8.41 -6.58 -15.90
C PRO A 200 -8.83 -5.11 -16.00
N ASP A 201 -9.99 -4.74 -15.44
CA ASP A 201 -10.62 -3.44 -15.67
C ASP A 201 -10.40 -2.44 -14.52
N VAL A 202 -9.99 -2.93 -13.34
CA VAL A 202 -9.79 -2.09 -12.15
C VAL A 202 -8.30 -1.88 -11.86
N PRO A 203 -7.92 -0.77 -11.22
CA PRO A 203 -6.56 -0.57 -10.75
C PRO A 203 -6.17 -1.61 -9.69
N VAL A 204 -4.97 -2.17 -9.83
CA VAL A 204 -4.36 -3.05 -8.82
C VAL A 204 -3.06 -2.40 -8.34
N GLN A 205 -2.97 -2.10 -7.06
CA GLN A 205 -1.77 -1.58 -6.41
C GLN A 205 -1.04 -2.71 -5.69
N ILE A 206 0.19 -2.99 -6.10
CA ILE A 206 1.08 -3.93 -5.41
C ILE A 206 1.86 -3.14 -4.35
N ALA A 207 1.62 -3.47 -3.09
CA ALA A 207 2.18 -2.75 -1.95
C ALA A 207 3.67 -3.07 -1.74
N HIS A 208 4.40 -2.09 -1.16
CA HIS A 208 5.81 -2.21 -0.74
C HIS A 208 6.75 -2.69 -1.85
N LEU A 209 6.51 -2.27 -3.11
CA LEU A 209 7.24 -2.80 -4.27
C LEU A 209 7.32 -4.34 -4.27
N ALA A 210 6.17 -4.99 -4.06
CA ALA A 210 6.02 -6.44 -3.92
C ALA A 210 6.72 -7.05 -2.67
N GLY A 211 7.08 -6.23 -1.68
CA GLY A 211 7.71 -6.65 -0.43
C GLY A 211 6.80 -6.56 0.80
N SER A 212 7.43 -6.35 1.96
CA SER A 212 6.76 -6.13 3.25
C SER A 212 7.49 -5.06 4.09
N GLY A 213 8.13 -4.11 3.43
CA GLY A 213 9.03 -3.12 4.02
C GLY A 213 10.49 -3.58 4.06
N GLY A 214 11.40 -2.66 3.71
CA GLY A 214 12.79 -2.96 3.37
C GLY A 214 12.92 -3.61 2.00
N PHE A 215 14.14 -4.01 1.64
CA PHE A 215 14.44 -4.60 0.34
C PHE A 215 15.47 -5.73 0.50
N ASP A 216 15.18 -6.89 -0.08
CA ASP A 216 16.04 -8.07 -0.07
C ASP A 216 16.04 -8.77 -1.44
N ALA A 217 16.90 -9.78 -1.62
CA ALA A 217 17.01 -10.51 -2.88
C ALA A 217 15.71 -11.21 -3.30
N THR A 218 14.87 -11.59 -2.34
CA THR A 218 13.58 -12.23 -2.59
C THR A 218 12.59 -11.24 -3.21
N ILE A 219 12.57 -10.00 -2.67
CA ILE A 219 11.76 -8.90 -3.20
C ILE A 219 12.28 -8.50 -4.58
N ASP A 220 13.60 -8.41 -4.75
CA ASP A 220 14.22 -8.09 -6.05
C ASP A 220 13.82 -9.10 -7.12
N ALA A 221 13.85 -10.40 -6.80
CA ALA A 221 13.45 -11.46 -7.71
C ALA A 221 11.96 -11.39 -8.07
N ALA A 222 11.07 -11.14 -7.08
CA ALA A 222 9.65 -10.97 -7.31
C ALA A 222 9.36 -9.73 -8.18
N LEU A 223 10.02 -8.62 -7.88
CA LEU A 223 9.86 -7.37 -8.63
C LEU A 223 10.38 -7.49 -10.07
N GLY A 224 11.44 -8.30 -10.28
CA GLY A 224 11.96 -8.64 -11.59
C GLY A 224 10.89 -9.19 -12.53
N VAL A 225 10.00 -10.06 -12.05
CA VAL A 225 8.89 -10.60 -12.85
C VAL A 225 7.98 -9.52 -13.40
N PHE A 226 7.63 -8.54 -12.57
CA PHE A 226 6.77 -7.44 -12.99
C PHE A 226 7.48 -6.46 -13.92
N THR A 227 8.77 -6.15 -13.64
CA THR A 227 9.55 -5.26 -14.51
C THR A 227 9.78 -5.87 -15.89
N ASP A 228 9.98 -7.20 -15.98
CA ASP A 228 10.08 -7.93 -17.24
C ASP A 228 8.75 -7.92 -18.00
N ALA A 229 7.62 -8.09 -17.29
CA ALA A 229 6.31 -7.99 -17.92
C ALA A 229 6.04 -6.58 -18.46
N ILE A 230 6.41 -5.54 -17.72
CA ILE A 230 6.29 -4.13 -18.16
C ILE A 230 7.18 -3.90 -19.41
N ALA A 231 8.43 -4.37 -19.40
CA ALA A 231 9.35 -4.21 -20.51
C ALA A 231 8.84 -4.87 -21.81
N ARG A 232 8.12 -6.00 -21.67
CA ARG A 232 7.47 -6.69 -22.79
C ARG A 232 6.10 -6.10 -23.16
N GLN A 233 5.68 -5.02 -22.52
CA GLN A 233 4.37 -4.39 -22.72
C GLN A 233 3.19 -5.35 -22.47
N ASP A 234 3.33 -6.23 -21.48
CA ASP A 234 2.29 -7.18 -21.11
C ASP A 234 0.99 -6.44 -20.76
N PRO A 235 -0.14 -6.72 -21.47
CA PRO A 235 -1.38 -6.00 -21.25
C PRO A 235 -1.95 -6.14 -19.84
N ARG A 236 -1.59 -7.20 -19.10
CA ARG A 236 -1.98 -7.41 -17.71
C ARG A 236 -1.42 -6.33 -16.77
N MET A 237 -0.30 -5.70 -17.15
CA MET A 237 0.33 -4.62 -16.37
C MET A 237 -0.28 -3.24 -16.63
N LYS A 238 -1.30 -3.12 -17.52
CA LYS A 238 -1.89 -1.83 -17.92
C LYS A 238 -2.39 -1.02 -16.72
N ASN A 239 -3.11 -1.66 -15.81
CA ASN A 239 -3.75 -1.03 -14.65
C ASN A 239 -3.00 -1.28 -13.33
N VAL A 240 -1.74 -1.76 -13.39
CA VAL A 240 -0.95 -2.07 -12.20
C VAL A 240 -0.14 -0.86 -11.76
N TRP A 241 -0.22 -0.58 -10.47
CA TRP A 241 0.50 0.45 -9.72
C TRP A 241 1.33 -0.20 -8.62
N PHE A 242 2.35 0.50 -8.14
CA PHE A 242 3.18 0.04 -7.03
C PHE A 242 3.27 1.13 -5.98
N ASP A 243 3.18 0.80 -4.70
CA ASP A 243 3.59 1.76 -3.68
C ASP A 243 4.99 1.44 -3.15
N ALA A 244 5.71 2.50 -2.83
CA ALA A 244 7.07 2.45 -2.29
C ALA A 244 7.08 2.58 -0.75
N CYS A 245 6.03 2.08 -0.12
CA CYS A 245 5.83 2.17 1.31
C CYS A 245 6.92 1.43 2.09
N VAL A 246 7.56 2.12 3.04
CA VAL A 246 8.60 1.57 3.96
C VAL A 246 9.74 0.81 3.24
N ILE A 247 9.94 1.05 1.94
CA ILE A 247 10.95 0.33 1.15
C ILE A 247 12.36 0.74 1.56
N VAL A 248 12.55 2.00 1.96
CA VAL A 248 13.82 2.53 2.44
C VAL A 248 13.80 2.58 3.97
N ARG A 249 14.74 1.86 4.58
CA ARG A 249 14.92 1.82 6.03
C ARG A 249 16.24 2.47 6.43
N PRO A 250 16.37 2.97 7.67
CA PRO A 250 17.66 3.37 8.22
C PRO A 250 18.68 2.23 8.09
N GLY A 251 19.92 2.55 7.76
CA GLY A 251 21.01 1.57 7.67
C GLY A 251 21.09 0.78 6.37
N MET A 252 20.19 1.00 5.39
CA MET A 252 20.33 0.36 4.07
C MET A 252 21.63 0.79 3.37
N ALA A 253 22.32 -0.18 2.80
CA ALA A 253 23.56 0.04 2.04
C ALA A 253 23.28 0.81 0.73
N ALA A 254 24.28 1.55 0.23
CA ALA A 254 24.17 2.32 -1.00
C ALA A 254 23.78 1.46 -2.22
N GLU A 255 24.28 0.23 -2.30
CA GLU A 255 23.97 -0.74 -3.36
C GLU A 255 22.49 -1.14 -3.35
N GLN A 256 21.90 -1.36 -2.16
CA GLN A 256 20.49 -1.66 -2.03
C GLN A 256 19.62 -0.47 -2.47
N LEU A 257 20.01 0.75 -2.09
CA LEU A 257 19.32 1.97 -2.53
C LEU A 257 19.40 2.13 -4.05
N GLN A 258 20.56 1.84 -4.65
CA GLN A 258 20.74 1.89 -6.10
C GLN A 258 19.88 0.85 -6.81
N THR A 259 19.78 -0.36 -6.27
CA THR A 259 18.92 -1.43 -6.82
C THR A 259 17.46 -1.01 -6.79
N VAL A 260 16.98 -0.48 -5.66
CA VAL A 260 15.60 0.03 -5.53
C VAL A 260 15.32 1.13 -6.55
N ALA A 261 16.22 2.11 -6.70
CA ALA A 261 16.05 3.18 -7.69
C ALA A 261 16.02 2.64 -9.13
N THR A 262 16.84 1.65 -9.44
CA THR A 262 16.83 0.97 -10.74
C THR A 262 15.49 0.29 -11.01
N ARG A 263 14.96 -0.45 -10.03
CA ARG A 263 13.64 -1.10 -10.13
C ARG A 263 12.50 -0.09 -10.30
N ILE A 264 12.53 1.03 -9.59
CA ILE A 264 11.56 2.11 -9.75
C ILE A 264 11.56 2.66 -11.19
N ARG A 265 12.73 2.84 -11.80
CA ARG A 265 12.85 3.26 -13.21
C ARG A 265 12.35 2.19 -14.18
N GLN A 266 12.60 0.92 -13.92
CA GLN A 266 12.11 -0.21 -14.72
C GLN A 266 10.58 -0.36 -14.64
N ILE A 267 9.96 -0.13 -13.48
CA ILE A 267 8.51 -0.05 -13.30
C ILE A 267 7.93 1.13 -14.11
N GLY A 268 8.68 2.20 -14.22
CA GLY A 268 8.24 3.51 -14.68
C GLY A 268 7.78 4.38 -13.52
N VAL A 269 8.48 5.49 -13.27
CA VAL A 269 8.28 6.38 -12.12
C VAL A 269 6.82 6.86 -12.01
N ALA A 270 6.11 7.03 -13.14
CA ALA A 270 4.71 7.43 -13.17
C ALA A 270 3.73 6.39 -12.59
N ARG A 271 4.17 5.15 -12.37
CA ARG A 271 3.38 4.06 -11.77
C ARG A 271 3.71 3.83 -10.29
N VAL A 272 4.67 4.58 -9.74
CA VAL A 272 5.10 4.43 -8.35
C VAL A 272 4.40 5.47 -7.49
N LEU A 273 3.72 5.02 -6.46
CA LEU A 273 2.95 5.82 -5.51
C LEU A 273 3.72 5.93 -4.20
N TYR A 274 3.61 7.06 -3.53
CA TYR A 274 4.12 7.18 -2.18
C TYR A 274 3.15 6.57 -1.18
N GLY A 275 3.68 5.83 -0.20
CA GLY A 275 2.96 5.35 0.97
C GLY A 275 3.87 5.38 2.18
N SER A 276 3.36 5.63 3.37
CA SER A 276 4.18 5.72 4.58
C SER A 276 3.98 4.57 5.56
N ASP A 277 2.79 3.97 5.63
CA ASP A 277 2.45 2.92 6.61
C ASP A 277 2.71 3.37 8.06
N ALA A 278 2.21 4.56 8.40
CA ALA A 278 2.53 5.25 9.65
C ALA A 278 2.18 4.46 10.92
N ALA A 279 1.24 3.51 10.82
CA ALA A 279 0.84 2.65 11.94
C ALA A 279 1.94 1.69 12.41
N VAL A 280 2.97 1.43 11.57
CA VAL A 280 4.03 0.47 11.86
C VAL A 280 5.02 1.02 12.88
N SER A 281 5.44 2.27 12.73
CA SER A 281 6.38 2.91 13.66
C SER A 281 6.46 4.43 13.44
N PRO A 282 6.94 5.20 14.43
CA PRO A 282 7.21 6.63 14.25
C PRO A 282 8.20 6.95 13.10
N ALA A 283 9.12 6.03 12.79
CA ALA A 283 10.07 6.17 11.69
C ALA A 283 9.38 6.12 10.31
N SER A 284 8.17 5.57 10.22
CA SER A 284 7.33 5.55 9.02
C SER A 284 6.24 6.64 9.00
N TYR A 285 6.20 7.57 9.96
CA TYR A 285 5.29 8.71 9.87
C TYR A 285 5.47 9.45 8.54
N PRO A 286 4.41 10.01 7.94
CA PRO A 286 4.43 10.51 6.56
C PRO A 286 5.63 11.40 6.23
N LYS A 287 5.98 12.34 7.12
CA LYS A 287 7.14 13.20 6.95
C LYS A 287 8.48 12.45 7.01
N ALA A 288 8.62 11.56 8.00
CA ALA A 288 9.84 10.75 8.18
C ALA A 288 9.99 9.72 7.05
N GLY A 289 8.91 9.05 6.65
CA GLY A 289 8.87 8.10 5.54
C GLY A 289 9.28 8.76 4.21
N TRP A 290 8.77 9.96 3.92
CA TRP A 290 9.18 10.72 2.74
C TRP A 290 10.66 11.08 2.77
N ALA A 291 11.19 11.50 3.92
CA ALA A 291 12.61 11.78 4.08
C ALA A 291 13.48 10.53 3.87
N GLN A 292 13.02 9.34 4.32
CA GLN A 292 13.71 8.08 4.02
C GLN A 292 13.65 7.74 2.53
N PHE A 293 12.50 7.87 1.87
CA PHE A 293 12.36 7.63 0.44
C PHE A 293 13.28 8.51 -0.39
N ARG A 294 13.46 9.77 0.00
CA ARG A 294 14.38 10.72 -0.65
C ARG A 294 15.88 10.39 -0.53
N ARG A 295 16.25 9.35 0.21
CA ARG A 295 17.61 8.82 0.20
C ARG A 295 17.94 7.98 -1.04
N LEU A 296 16.93 7.59 -1.81
CA LEU A 296 17.15 6.89 -3.07
C LEU A 296 17.93 7.78 -4.06
N PRO A 297 18.82 7.23 -4.87
CA PRO A 297 19.53 7.97 -5.91
C PRO A 297 18.64 8.24 -7.14
N LEU A 298 17.49 8.88 -6.87
CA LEU A 298 16.58 9.40 -7.87
C LEU A 298 16.88 10.89 -8.11
N SER A 299 16.58 11.38 -9.30
CA SER A 299 16.65 12.81 -9.61
C SER A 299 15.49 13.58 -8.96
N GLU A 300 15.65 14.90 -8.83
CA GLU A 300 14.57 15.77 -8.33
C GLU A 300 13.31 15.72 -9.22
N ALA A 301 13.47 15.48 -10.52
CA ALA A 301 12.34 15.29 -11.42
C ALA A 301 11.57 13.99 -11.12
N GLU A 302 12.29 12.89 -10.85
CA GLU A 302 11.70 11.61 -10.46
C GLU A 302 11.00 11.71 -9.10
N PHE A 303 11.57 12.40 -8.13
CA PHE A 303 10.91 12.66 -6.84
C PHE A 303 9.64 13.49 -7.01
N ARG A 304 9.68 14.57 -7.82
CA ARG A 304 8.47 15.35 -8.14
C ARG A 304 7.40 14.52 -8.83
N GLN A 305 7.79 13.61 -9.73
CA GLN A 305 6.86 12.71 -10.39
C GLN A 305 6.17 11.79 -9.37
N VAL A 306 6.94 11.10 -8.49
CA VAL A 306 6.35 10.24 -7.44
C VAL A 306 5.46 11.05 -6.51
N ALA A 307 5.91 12.23 -6.06
CA ALA A 307 5.13 13.11 -5.20
C ALA A 307 3.79 13.55 -5.84
N GLY A 308 3.77 13.75 -7.15
CA GLY A 308 2.61 14.21 -7.92
C GLY A 308 1.72 13.09 -8.47
N ASN A 309 2.12 11.81 -8.35
CA ASN A 309 1.33 10.71 -8.90
C ASN A 309 -0.02 10.57 -8.19
N VAL A 310 -1.10 10.54 -8.98
CA VAL A 310 -2.47 10.36 -8.48
C VAL A 310 -3.14 9.21 -9.21
N ALA A 311 -3.32 8.10 -8.49
CA ALA A 311 -4.02 6.92 -8.99
C ALA A 311 -5.54 7.19 -9.16
N PRO A 312 -6.21 6.52 -10.12
CA PRO A 312 -7.61 6.81 -10.45
C PRO A 312 -8.60 6.68 -9.30
N TYR A 313 -8.34 5.78 -8.35
CA TYR A 313 -9.26 5.45 -7.25
C TYR A 313 -9.23 6.45 -6.06
N VAL A 314 -8.37 7.48 -6.11
CA VAL A 314 -8.36 8.56 -5.09
C VAL A 314 -8.66 9.94 -5.70
N ARG A 315 -9.09 9.99 -6.97
CA ARG A 315 -9.55 11.20 -7.64
C ARG A 315 -10.92 11.64 -7.17
#